data_7aca266f22091fae9aa826da4eab92cf
#
_entry.id   7aca266f22091fae9aa826da4eab92cf
#
_cell.length_a   1.000
_cell.length_b   1.000
_cell.length_c   1.000
_cell.angle_alpha   90.00
_cell.angle_beta   90.00
_cell.angle_gamma   90.00
#
_symmetry.space_group_name_H-M   'P 1'
#
loop_
_entity.id
_entity.type
_entity.pdbx_description
1 polymer ?
#
loop_
_entity_poly.entity_id
_entity_poly.type
_entity_poly.pdbx_seq_one_letter_code
_entity_poly.pdbx_strand_id
1 'polypeptide(L)'
;MQNRAVDAKYEPKKGSYTPIGLAQARALTLNDLDVAMLRSLSQNKPVQSYLRKPAKLMAKELGVDEATVRSRLKKWQNSGFLVYMGATVNQALIGQRRCLVRFEVSDMSRKNEVADRLRLVEGIYRVRDYDGAAFTVSIFFDTPAVLDKRIELIRALVHTQGSFRVELNGLPKPHTELDETDLLILGAMAWSARKPHVSVARETGLSAKTVRKRLERMQENQTIGMGLFLDYRRLTGVLLADLLVAHIQGEKEEINRRIQTTLGERMLPQSFSTAEVSGFRLMLTNVSEQRKILDAVSRLNGVKHVWFDILVEDFFIVETFYAMERQVLARVAAKRPLRPITHKAWEESWKLSTTDIYPRTELP
;
A
#
# COMPACT_ATOMS: atom_id res chain seq x y z
N MET A 1 -41.58 -24.59 -14.31
CA MET A 1 -41.10 -23.23 -14.60
C MET A 1 -39.59 -23.31 -14.63
N GLN A 2 -39.02 -23.21 -15.84
CA GLN A 2 -37.62 -23.48 -16.14
C GLN A 2 -36.75 -22.28 -15.78
N ASN A 3 -35.72 -22.49 -14.95
CA ASN A 3 -34.62 -21.57 -14.74
C ASN A 3 -33.77 -21.52 -16.00
N ARG A 4 -33.79 -20.41 -16.73
CA ARG A 4 -32.81 -20.10 -17.77
C ARG A 4 -31.59 -19.49 -17.12
N ALA A 5 -30.49 -20.26 -17.05
CA ALA A 5 -29.16 -19.76 -16.84
C ALA A 5 -28.76 -18.90 -18.04
N VAL A 6 -28.40 -17.66 -17.81
CA VAL A 6 -27.84 -16.78 -18.83
C VAL A 6 -26.32 -16.89 -18.73
N ASP A 7 -25.75 -17.82 -19.51
CA ASP A 7 -24.32 -17.85 -19.81
C ASP A 7 -24.00 -16.73 -20.82
N ALA A 8 -23.65 -15.56 -20.33
CA ALA A 8 -23.06 -14.52 -21.16
C ALA A 8 -21.54 -14.73 -21.19
N LYS A 9 -21.04 -15.37 -22.26
CA LYS A 9 -19.63 -15.37 -22.63
C LYS A 9 -19.18 -13.93 -22.85
N TYR A 10 -18.38 -13.42 -21.94
CA TYR A 10 -17.76 -12.10 -22.05
C TYR A 10 -16.48 -12.20 -22.87
N GLU A 11 -16.47 -11.67 -24.09
CA GLU A 11 -15.25 -11.36 -24.84
C GLU A 11 -14.77 -9.94 -24.51
N PRO A 12 -13.54 -9.78 -23.99
CA PRO A 12 -13.02 -8.45 -23.70
C PRO A 12 -12.73 -7.69 -25.01
N LYS A 13 -13.39 -6.58 -25.22
CA LYS A 13 -13.03 -5.64 -26.30
C LYS A 13 -11.61 -5.14 -26.09
N LYS A 14 -10.72 -5.37 -27.07
CA LYS A 14 -9.38 -4.80 -27.16
C LYS A 14 -9.47 -3.26 -27.20
N GLY A 15 -9.28 -2.62 -26.07
CA GLY A 15 -9.22 -1.16 -25.89
C GLY A 15 -8.06 -0.79 -25.00
N SER A 16 -6.87 -0.66 -25.58
CA SER A 16 -5.77 0.25 -25.29
C SER A 16 -5.34 0.52 -23.83
N TYR A 17 -5.11 -0.48 -23.05
CA TYR A 17 -4.05 -0.48 -22.07
C TYR A 17 -3.34 -1.82 -22.22
N THR A 18 -2.27 -1.84 -23.01
CA THR A 18 -1.40 -3.01 -23.07
C THR A 18 -0.63 -2.99 -21.74
N PRO A 19 -0.83 -3.95 -20.82
CA PRO A 19 0.09 -4.14 -19.73
C PRO A 19 1.44 -4.33 -20.40
N ILE A 20 2.44 -3.55 -20.00
CA ILE A 20 3.81 -3.74 -20.48
C ILE A 20 4.12 -5.18 -20.13
N GLY A 21 4.25 -6.02 -21.14
CA GLY A 21 4.45 -7.44 -20.99
C GLY A 21 5.58 -7.70 -20.01
N LEU A 22 5.30 -8.36 -18.90
CA LEU A 22 6.22 -8.58 -17.78
C LEU A 22 7.53 -9.26 -18.20
N ALA A 23 7.53 -9.91 -19.35
CA ALA A 23 8.71 -10.56 -19.94
C ALA A 23 9.86 -9.62 -20.35
N GLN A 24 9.64 -8.29 -20.42
CA GLN A 24 10.66 -7.32 -20.86
C GLN A 24 10.91 -6.16 -19.89
N ALA A 25 10.34 -6.18 -18.68
CA ALA A 25 10.58 -5.12 -17.71
C ALA A 25 12.05 -5.18 -17.25
N ARG A 26 12.83 -4.15 -17.63
CA ARG A 26 14.23 -4.04 -17.24
C ARG A 26 14.33 -3.83 -15.74
N ALA A 27 15.25 -4.55 -15.10
CA ALA A 27 15.62 -4.31 -13.71
C ALA A 27 16.01 -2.83 -13.49
N LEU A 28 15.53 -2.25 -12.40
CA LEU A 28 15.76 -0.85 -12.05
C LEU A 28 16.75 -0.75 -10.89
N THR A 29 17.82 0.01 -11.09
CA THR A 29 18.68 0.45 -9.99
C THR A 29 18.29 1.87 -9.61
N LEU A 30 17.99 2.09 -8.33
CA LEU A 30 17.71 3.41 -7.77
C LEU A 30 19.03 4.12 -7.46
N ASN A 31 19.06 5.43 -7.71
CA ASN A 31 20.11 6.31 -7.23
C ASN A 31 19.57 7.27 -6.15
N ASP A 32 20.44 8.12 -5.60
CA ASP A 32 20.08 9.06 -4.53
C ASP A 32 18.90 9.97 -4.90
N LEU A 33 18.86 10.43 -6.15
CA LEU A 33 17.71 11.23 -6.64
C LEU A 33 16.40 10.42 -6.64
N ASP A 34 16.45 9.16 -7.06
CA ASP A 34 15.27 8.29 -7.04
C ASP A 34 14.77 8.11 -5.61
N VAL A 35 15.67 7.90 -4.64
CA VAL A 35 15.33 7.80 -3.21
C VAL A 35 14.76 9.10 -2.66
N ALA A 36 15.36 10.23 -2.99
CA ALA A 36 14.85 11.55 -2.60
C ALA A 36 13.48 11.84 -3.20
N MET A 37 13.23 11.43 -4.46
CA MET A 37 11.91 11.52 -5.10
C MET A 37 10.87 10.63 -4.40
N LEU A 38 11.21 9.39 -4.03
CA LEU A 38 10.34 8.51 -3.25
C LEU A 38 9.97 9.15 -1.91
N ARG A 39 10.92 9.72 -1.20
CA ARG A 39 10.67 10.45 0.05
C ARG A 39 9.75 11.66 -0.17
N SER A 40 10.01 12.45 -1.21
CA SER A 40 9.16 13.60 -1.56
C SER A 40 7.72 13.20 -1.89
N LEU A 41 7.49 12.03 -2.49
CA LEU A 41 6.17 11.48 -2.81
C LEU A 41 5.46 10.82 -1.62
N SER A 42 6.16 10.55 -0.54
CA SER A 42 5.63 9.75 0.57
C SER A 42 5.66 10.47 1.91
N GLN A 43 5.98 11.78 1.93
CA GLN A 43 6.02 12.54 3.17
C GLN A 43 4.65 12.52 3.86
N ASN A 44 4.62 11.92 5.06
CA ASN A 44 3.44 11.75 5.90
C ASN A 44 3.02 13.07 6.58
N LYS A 45 2.46 14.00 5.83
CA LYS A 45 1.66 15.07 6.43
C LYS A 45 0.19 14.75 6.22
N PRO A 46 -0.66 14.81 7.26
CA PRO A 46 -2.00 14.21 7.23
C PRO A 46 -2.97 14.80 6.21
N VAL A 47 -2.68 15.91 5.58
CA VAL A 47 -3.68 16.68 4.85
C VAL A 47 -3.30 16.99 3.38
N GLN A 48 -2.11 16.66 2.93
CA GLN A 48 -1.72 17.02 1.57
C GLN A 48 -1.37 15.80 0.73
N SER A 49 -2.03 15.69 -0.39
CA SER A 49 -1.80 14.67 -1.41
C SER A 49 -0.45 14.88 -2.09
N TYR A 50 0.62 14.44 -1.44
CA TYR A 50 1.97 14.51 -2.01
C TYR A 50 2.08 13.80 -3.34
N LEU A 51 1.27 12.76 -3.58
CA LEU A 51 1.22 12.08 -4.87
C LEU A 51 0.75 12.99 -6.01
N ARG A 52 0.00 14.05 -5.70
CA ARG A 52 -0.39 15.07 -6.67
C ARG A 52 0.58 16.24 -6.78
N LYS A 53 1.68 16.23 -6.00
CA LYS A 53 2.71 17.27 -6.06
C LYS A 53 3.17 17.47 -7.50
N PRO A 54 3.10 18.70 -8.06
CA PRO A 54 3.56 18.97 -9.41
C PRO A 54 5.05 18.62 -9.57
N ALA A 55 5.40 18.09 -10.74
CA ALA A 55 6.81 17.78 -11.04
C ALA A 55 7.72 19.01 -10.87
N LYS A 56 7.21 20.21 -11.24
CA LYS A 56 7.90 21.49 -11.04
C LYS A 56 8.22 21.79 -9.56
N LEU A 57 7.26 21.50 -8.66
CA LEU A 57 7.48 21.72 -7.21
C LEU A 57 8.49 20.72 -6.66
N MET A 58 8.38 19.45 -7.07
CA MET A 58 9.33 18.40 -6.69
C MET A 58 10.75 18.73 -7.19
N ALA A 59 10.86 19.18 -8.45
CA ALA A 59 12.11 19.59 -9.05
C ALA A 59 12.78 20.72 -8.25
N LYS A 60 11.98 21.76 -7.85
CA LYS A 60 12.48 22.85 -7.01
C LYS A 60 12.99 22.36 -5.65
N GLU A 61 12.27 21.44 -5.00
CA GLU A 61 12.67 20.87 -3.70
C GLU A 61 13.93 20.04 -3.77
N LEU A 62 14.12 19.33 -4.88
CA LEU A 62 15.24 18.42 -5.10
C LEU A 62 16.44 19.07 -5.78
N GLY A 63 16.34 20.35 -6.14
CA GLY A 63 17.42 21.06 -6.83
C GLY A 63 17.71 20.56 -8.25
N VAL A 64 16.71 20.00 -8.95
CA VAL A 64 16.80 19.49 -10.32
C VAL A 64 15.82 20.16 -11.24
N ASP A 65 15.90 19.92 -12.55
CA ASP A 65 14.92 20.40 -13.50
C ASP A 65 13.64 19.52 -13.55
N GLU A 66 12.54 20.09 -14.04
CA GLU A 66 11.26 19.38 -14.12
C GLU A 66 11.29 18.20 -15.11
N ALA A 67 12.07 18.30 -16.19
CA ALA A 67 12.19 17.25 -17.18
C ALA A 67 12.87 16.02 -16.58
N THR A 68 13.86 16.21 -15.71
CA THR A 68 14.52 15.15 -14.95
C THR A 68 13.52 14.40 -14.08
N VAL A 69 12.68 15.10 -13.30
CA VAL A 69 11.65 14.46 -12.46
C VAL A 69 10.65 13.67 -13.32
N ARG A 70 10.16 14.25 -14.42
CA ARG A 70 9.23 13.57 -15.35
C ARG A 70 9.86 12.33 -15.98
N SER A 71 11.10 12.43 -16.42
CA SER A 71 11.87 11.32 -17.02
C SER A 71 12.02 10.17 -16.00
N ARG A 72 12.38 10.48 -14.76
CA ARG A 72 12.50 9.46 -13.69
C ARG A 72 11.19 8.77 -13.38
N LEU A 73 10.08 9.48 -13.22
CA LEU A 73 8.76 8.88 -13.00
C LEU A 73 8.38 7.97 -14.17
N LYS A 74 8.64 8.39 -15.42
CA LYS A 74 8.42 7.57 -16.60
C LYS A 74 9.31 6.31 -16.61
N LYS A 75 10.58 6.44 -16.20
CA LYS A 75 11.51 5.30 -16.04
C LYS A 75 10.95 4.29 -15.03
N TRP A 76 10.44 4.75 -13.88
CA TRP A 76 9.84 3.88 -12.86
C TRP A 76 8.59 3.15 -13.37
N GLN A 77 7.74 3.84 -14.14
CA GLN A 77 6.58 3.22 -14.78
C GLN A 77 7.00 2.19 -15.84
N ASN A 78 7.93 2.55 -16.72
CA ASN A 78 8.39 1.66 -17.79
C ASN A 78 9.11 0.42 -17.29
N SER A 79 9.75 0.48 -16.12
CA SER A 79 10.38 -0.68 -15.47
C SER A 79 9.39 -1.55 -14.71
N GLY A 80 8.15 -1.10 -14.53
CA GLY A 80 7.16 -1.76 -13.68
C GLY A 80 7.40 -1.57 -12.18
N PHE A 81 8.43 -0.82 -11.77
CA PHE A 81 8.66 -0.50 -10.36
C PHE A 81 7.54 0.35 -9.77
N LEU A 82 7.15 1.43 -10.47
CA LEU A 82 5.97 2.20 -10.12
C LEU A 82 4.75 1.57 -10.81
N VAL A 83 4.01 0.76 -10.06
CA VAL A 83 2.81 0.07 -10.56
C VAL A 83 1.70 1.09 -10.80
N TYR A 84 1.32 1.83 -9.76
CA TYR A 84 0.36 2.93 -9.88
C TYR A 84 0.42 3.87 -8.67
N MET A 85 -0.19 5.04 -8.84
CA MET A 85 -0.50 5.98 -7.77
C MET A 85 -2.01 6.11 -7.72
N GLY A 86 -2.63 5.57 -6.67
CA GLY A 86 -4.10 5.47 -6.57
C GLY A 86 -4.69 6.26 -5.43
N ALA A 87 -5.96 6.60 -5.56
CA ALA A 87 -6.78 7.07 -4.46
C ALA A 87 -7.42 5.85 -3.77
N THR A 88 -7.36 5.78 -2.46
CA THR A 88 -7.96 4.72 -1.64
C THR A 88 -8.95 5.32 -0.66
N VAL A 89 -10.01 4.61 -0.39
CA VAL A 89 -11.00 5.01 0.61
C VAL A 89 -10.47 4.74 2.01
N ASN A 90 -10.77 5.63 2.96
CA ASN A 90 -10.45 5.40 4.35
C ASN A 90 -11.32 4.26 4.92
N GLN A 91 -10.66 3.17 5.34
CA GLN A 91 -11.31 1.96 5.83
C GLN A 91 -12.14 2.21 7.10
N ALA A 92 -11.83 3.25 7.87
CA ALA A 92 -12.60 3.61 9.05
C ALA A 92 -14.05 4.04 8.72
N LEU A 93 -14.35 4.39 7.45
CA LEU A 93 -15.72 4.63 6.99
C LEU A 93 -16.65 3.41 7.18
N ILE A 94 -16.09 2.20 7.10
CA ILE A 94 -16.82 0.95 7.27
C ILE A 94 -16.44 0.23 8.57
N GLY A 95 -15.81 0.94 9.50
CA GLY A 95 -15.43 0.38 10.80
C GLY A 95 -14.20 -0.53 10.78
N GLN A 96 -13.48 -0.61 9.66
CA GLN A 96 -12.30 -1.46 9.55
C GLN A 96 -11.08 -0.81 10.21
N ARG A 97 -10.33 -1.62 10.96
CA ARG A 97 -9.03 -1.31 11.56
C ARG A 97 -7.94 -2.15 10.91
N ARG A 98 -6.70 -1.87 11.21
CA ARG A 98 -5.54 -2.57 10.66
C ARG A 98 -4.65 -3.13 11.77
N CYS A 99 -4.16 -4.34 11.56
CA CYS A 99 -3.16 -4.96 12.42
C CYS A 99 -2.00 -5.48 11.56
N LEU A 100 -0.80 -5.35 12.07
CA LEU A 100 0.40 -6.01 11.56
C LEU A 100 0.73 -7.15 12.52
N VAL A 101 0.93 -8.34 12.00
CA VAL A 101 1.31 -9.52 12.79
C VAL A 101 2.62 -10.06 12.24
N ARG A 102 3.65 -10.15 13.09
CA ARG A 102 4.92 -10.81 12.79
C ARG A 102 4.94 -12.17 13.47
N PHE A 103 5.39 -13.18 12.76
CA PHE A 103 5.58 -14.53 13.27
C PHE A 103 6.74 -15.22 12.54
N GLU A 104 7.15 -16.37 13.04
CA GLU A 104 8.20 -17.21 12.47
C GLU A 104 7.65 -18.60 12.22
N VAL A 105 7.95 -19.16 11.04
CA VAL A 105 7.62 -20.56 10.76
C VAL A 105 8.57 -21.49 11.49
N SER A 106 8.05 -22.60 12.00
CA SER A 106 8.87 -23.61 12.66
C SER A 106 9.61 -24.52 11.68
N ASP A 107 9.11 -24.65 10.47
CA ASP A 107 9.67 -25.48 9.41
C ASP A 107 9.92 -24.66 8.14
N MET A 108 11.19 -24.40 7.86
CA MET A 108 11.63 -23.63 6.70
C MET A 108 11.32 -24.30 5.37
N SER A 109 11.24 -25.64 5.32
CA SER A 109 10.95 -26.37 4.09
C SER A 109 9.52 -26.09 3.59
N ARG A 110 8.62 -25.67 4.47
CA ARG A 110 7.22 -25.36 4.17
C ARG A 110 6.95 -23.86 3.98
N LYS A 111 7.98 -23.05 4.02
CA LYS A 111 7.82 -21.59 4.05
C LYS A 111 7.03 -21.06 2.84
N ASN A 112 7.31 -21.55 1.63
CA ASN A 112 6.59 -21.16 0.42
C ASN A 112 5.11 -21.56 0.47
N GLU A 113 4.83 -22.79 0.90
CA GLU A 113 3.45 -23.28 1.10
C GLU A 113 2.68 -22.41 2.09
N VAL A 114 3.33 -22.03 3.20
CA VAL A 114 2.75 -21.12 4.20
C VAL A 114 2.45 -19.75 3.58
N ALA A 115 3.36 -19.18 2.80
CA ALA A 115 3.15 -17.91 2.11
C ALA A 115 1.91 -17.94 1.21
N ASP A 116 1.74 -19.01 0.43
CA ASP A 116 0.59 -19.19 -0.46
C ASP A 116 -0.72 -19.33 0.32
N ARG A 117 -0.73 -20.10 1.39
CA ARG A 117 -1.90 -20.26 2.26
C ARG A 117 -2.30 -18.96 2.95
N LEU A 118 -1.33 -18.17 3.41
CA LEU A 118 -1.59 -16.87 4.05
C LEU A 118 -2.30 -15.89 3.12
N ARG A 119 -2.03 -15.95 1.83
CA ARG A 119 -2.69 -15.09 0.82
C ARG A 119 -4.18 -15.41 0.67
N LEU A 120 -4.62 -16.61 1.05
CA LEU A 120 -6.01 -17.05 0.99
C LEU A 120 -6.81 -16.71 2.27
N VAL A 121 -6.15 -16.25 3.33
CA VAL A 121 -6.84 -15.89 4.58
C VAL A 121 -7.57 -14.57 4.42
N GLU A 122 -8.88 -14.61 4.62
CA GLU A 122 -9.74 -13.43 4.51
C GLU A 122 -9.27 -12.29 5.42
N GLY A 123 -9.24 -11.08 4.87
CA GLY A 123 -8.82 -9.87 5.56
C GLY A 123 -7.33 -9.62 5.54
N ILE A 124 -6.49 -10.58 5.17
CA ILE A 124 -5.07 -10.30 4.88
C ILE A 124 -4.99 -9.53 3.58
N TYR A 125 -4.37 -8.35 3.63
CA TYR A 125 -4.17 -7.52 2.45
C TYR A 125 -2.71 -7.39 2.03
N ARG A 126 -1.76 -7.88 2.87
CA ARG A 126 -0.34 -7.88 2.56
C ARG A 126 0.37 -9.01 3.28
N VAL A 127 1.20 -9.75 2.58
CA VAL A 127 2.10 -10.77 3.12
C VAL A 127 3.52 -10.36 2.73
N ARG A 128 4.41 -10.25 3.72
CA ARG A 128 5.83 -10.02 3.50
C ARG A 128 6.59 -11.24 3.96
N ASP A 129 7.38 -11.75 3.05
CA ASP A 129 8.32 -12.84 3.30
C ASP A 129 9.71 -12.27 3.49
N TYR A 130 10.40 -12.71 4.54
CA TYR A 130 11.74 -12.25 4.87
C TYR A 130 12.76 -13.38 4.77
N ASP A 131 14.03 -13.05 4.67
CA ASP A 131 15.11 -14.00 4.81
C ASP A 131 15.03 -14.70 6.20
N GLY A 132 15.28 -16.00 6.24
CA GLY A 132 15.04 -16.78 7.44
C GLY A 132 13.55 -17.14 7.68
N ALA A 133 13.16 -17.36 8.94
CA ALA A 133 11.85 -17.91 9.31
C ALA A 133 10.71 -16.88 9.39
N ALA A 134 11.03 -15.59 9.32
CA ALA A 134 10.08 -14.53 9.60
C ALA A 134 9.10 -14.25 8.46
N PHE A 135 7.88 -13.93 8.86
CA PHE A 135 6.83 -13.32 8.05
C PHE A 135 6.22 -12.12 8.76
N THR A 136 5.66 -11.19 7.98
CA THR A 136 4.75 -10.18 8.46
C THR A 136 3.49 -10.16 7.61
N VAL A 137 2.34 -10.26 8.23
CA VAL A 137 1.06 -10.06 7.55
C VAL A 137 0.39 -8.79 8.02
N SER A 138 -0.30 -8.13 7.10
CA SER A 138 -1.15 -6.97 7.42
C SER A 138 -2.60 -7.36 7.20
N ILE A 139 -3.43 -7.13 8.23
CA ILE A 139 -4.81 -7.62 8.31
C ILE A 139 -5.76 -6.46 8.52
N PHE A 140 -6.87 -6.43 7.77
CA PHE A 140 -8.05 -5.64 8.11
C PHE A 140 -8.95 -6.41 9.08
N PHE A 141 -9.54 -5.74 10.03
CA PHE A 141 -10.50 -6.33 10.96
C PHE A 141 -11.48 -5.26 11.47
N ASP A 142 -12.67 -5.66 11.85
CA ASP A 142 -13.73 -4.80 12.42
C ASP A 142 -13.79 -4.92 13.94
N THR A 143 -13.66 -6.13 14.46
CA THR A 143 -13.74 -6.41 15.91
C THR A 143 -12.52 -7.18 16.40
N PRO A 144 -12.13 -7.03 17.70
CA PRO A 144 -11.05 -7.82 18.29
C PRO A 144 -11.26 -9.33 18.15
N ALA A 145 -12.51 -9.81 18.29
CA ALA A 145 -12.82 -11.22 18.16
C ALA A 145 -12.54 -11.78 16.76
N VAL A 146 -12.79 -10.98 15.70
CA VAL A 146 -12.45 -11.35 14.32
C VAL A 146 -10.94 -11.39 14.13
N LEU A 147 -10.21 -10.41 14.70
CA LEU A 147 -8.75 -10.41 14.65
C LEU A 147 -8.16 -11.63 15.35
N ASP A 148 -8.63 -11.95 16.57
CA ASP A 148 -8.14 -13.09 17.33
C ASP A 148 -8.35 -14.41 16.59
N LYS A 149 -9.55 -14.63 15.99
CA LYS A 149 -9.81 -15.82 15.17
C LYS A 149 -8.87 -15.91 13.95
N ARG A 150 -8.58 -14.79 13.28
CA ARG A 150 -7.64 -14.76 12.16
C ARG A 150 -6.21 -15.04 12.61
N ILE A 151 -5.80 -14.53 13.76
CA ILE A 151 -4.48 -14.81 14.33
C ILE A 151 -4.36 -16.30 14.68
N GLU A 152 -5.37 -16.91 15.29
CA GLU A 152 -5.38 -18.35 15.57
C GLU A 152 -5.29 -19.18 14.28
N LEU A 153 -6.02 -18.81 13.23
CA LEU A 153 -5.90 -19.47 11.93
C LEU A 153 -4.47 -19.35 11.36
N ILE A 154 -3.87 -18.16 11.44
CA ILE A 154 -2.50 -17.93 11.00
C ILE A 154 -1.54 -18.83 11.80
N ARG A 155 -1.66 -18.88 13.13
CA ARG A 155 -0.83 -19.74 13.99
C ARG A 155 -0.93 -21.21 13.61
N ALA A 156 -2.15 -21.68 13.34
CA ALA A 156 -2.36 -23.06 12.90
C ALA A 156 -1.71 -23.33 11.53
N LEU A 157 -1.78 -22.39 10.59
CA LEU A 157 -1.18 -22.52 9.25
C LEU A 157 0.35 -22.52 9.30
N VAL A 158 0.95 -21.71 10.17
CA VAL A 158 2.42 -21.57 10.29
C VAL A 158 3.03 -22.51 11.32
N HIS A 159 2.22 -23.27 12.05
CA HIS A 159 2.67 -24.15 13.13
C HIS A 159 3.54 -23.42 14.17
N THR A 160 3.19 -22.19 14.53
CA THR A 160 3.90 -21.40 15.54
C THR A 160 3.02 -21.14 16.77
N GLN A 161 3.65 -21.14 17.96
CA GLN A 161 2.99 -20.75 19.21
C GLN A 161 3.14 -19.24 19.49
N GLY A 162 4.16 -18.61 18.91
CA GLY A 162 4.49 -17.20 19.11
C GLY A 162 4.07 -16.33 17.93
N SER A 163 3.44 -15.21 18.23
CA SER A 163 3.25 -14.13 17.26
C SER A 163 3.33 -12.80 17.98
N PHE A 164 3.93 -11.82 17.29
CA PHE A 164 3.94 -10.45 17.75
C PHE A 164 2.93 -9.65 16.92
N ARG A 165 1.99 -8.95 17.56
CA ARG A 165 0.98 -8.14 16.89
C ARG A 165 1.11 -6.67 17.23
N VAL A 166 0.87 -5.83 16.25
CA VAL A 166 0.81 -4.37 16.38
C VAL A 166 -0.47 -3.88 15.73
N GLU A 167 -1.39 -3.36 16.52
CA GLU A 167 -2.51 -2.61 15.95
C GLU A 167 -1.96 -1.31 15.36
N LEU A 168 -2.03 -1.18 14.04
CA LEU A 168 -1.62 0.04 13.39
C LEU A 168 -2.62 1.14 13.77
N ASN A 169 -2.10 2.29 14.17
CA ASN A 169 -2.93 3.46 14.41
C ASN A 169 -3.86 3.62 13.21
N GLY A 170 -5.15 3.47 13.46
CA GLY A 170 -6.15 3.58 12.42
C GLY A 170 -6.02 4.94 11.73
N LEU A 171 -6.40 5.00 10.48
CA LEU A 171 -6.67 6.31 9.88
C LEU A 171 -7.69 7.01 10.77
N PRO A 172 -7.56 8.31 11.02
CA PRO A 172 -8.52 9.04 11.82
C PRO A 172 -9.94 8.79 11.32
N LYS A 173 -10.89 8.69 12.22
CA LYS A 173 -12.29 8.50 11.82
C LYS A 173 -12.72 9.69 10.95
N PRO A 174 -13.19 9.45 9.73
CA PRO A 174 -13.58 10.53 8.83
C PRO A 174 -14.71 11.37 9.44
N HIS A 175 -14.63 12.67 9.28
CA HIS A 175 -15.65 13.60 9.79
C HIS A 175 -16.92 13.59 8.94
N THR A 176 -16.83 13.14 7.69
CA THR A 176 -17.95 13.09 6.74
C THR A 176 -17.98 11.75 6.02
N GLU A 177 -19.15 11.36 5.54
CA GLU A 177 -19.31 10.23 4.65
C GLU A 177 -19.08 10.64 3.18
N LEU A 178 -18.81 9.65 2.34
CA LEU A 178 -18.79 9.82 0.89
C LEU A 178 -20.21 9.86 0.34
N ASP A 179 -20.44 10.69 -0.66
CA ASP A 179 -21.66 10.68 -1.46
C ASP A 179 -21.40 10.12 -2.88
N GLU A 180 -22.46 10.01 -3.70
CA GLU A 180 -22.36 9.48 -5.05
C GLU A 180 -21.38 10.28 -5.94
N THR A 181 -21.33 11.61 -5.79
CA THR A 181 -20.42 12.46 -6.55
C THR A 181 -18.96 12.17 -6.18
N ASP A 182 -18.70 11.93 -4.88
CA ASP A 182 -17.38 11.56 -4.40
C ASP A 182 -16.96 10.20 -4.96
N LEU A 183 -17.87 9.20 -4.95
CA LEU A 183 -17.61 7.88 -5.52
C LEU A 183 -17.31 7.96 -7.03
N LEU A 184 -18.07 8.76 -7.77
CA LEU A 184 -17.86 8.96 -9.19
C LEU A 184 -16.45 9.52 -9.50
N ILE A 185 -16.01 10.50 -8.71
CA ILE A 185 -14.66 11.07 -8.82
C ILE A 185 -13.59 10.03 -8.47
N LEU A 186 -13.79 9.26 -7.39
CA LEU A 186 -12.85 8.23 -6.95
C LEU A 186 -12.72 7.11 -7.98
N GLY A 187 -13.83 6.62 -8.55
CA GLY A 187 -13.81 5.62 -9.62
C GLY A 187 -12.98 6.08 -10.81
N ALA A 188 -13.12 7.36 -11.23
CA ALA A 188 -12.32 7.93 -12.31
C ALA A 188 -10.83 8.11 -11.97
N MET A 189 -10.46 8.07 -10.68
CA MET A 189 -9.10 8.30 -10.18
C MET A 189 -8.42 7.06 -9.59
N ALA A 190 -9.11 5.93 -9.48
CA ALA A 190 -8.66 4.77 -8.72
C ALA A 190 -7.21 4.35 -9.05
N TRP A 191 -6.84 4.35 -10.33
CA TRP A 191 -5.52 3.96 -10.81
C TRP A 191 -4.58 5.13 -11.13
N SER A 192 -5.05 6.36 -11.02
CA SER A 192 -4.24 7.54 -11.34
C SER A 192 -4.60 8.73 -10.47
N ALA A 193 -4.06 8.77 -9.26
CA ALA A 193 -4.19 9.92 -8.36
C ALA A 193 -3.66 11.24 -8.96
N ARG A 194 -2.81 11.16 -10.01
CA ARG A 194 -2.26 12.32 -10.73
C ARG A 194 -3.07 12.76 -11.93
N LYS A 195 -4.19 12.10 -12.23
CA LYS A 195 -5.06 12.46 -13.34
C LYS A 195 -5.49 13.93 -13.22
N PRO A 196 -5.37 14.74 -14.29
CA PRO A 196 -5.78 16.15 -14.26
C PRO A 196 -7.26 16.30 -13.91
N HIS A 197 -7.62 17.30 -13.11
CA HIS A 197 -9.02 17.55 -12.74
C HIS A 197 -9.94 17.72 -13.96
N VAL A 198 -9.42 18.32 -15.05
CA VAL A 198 -10.17 18.49 -16.31
C VAL A 198 -10.49 17.13 -16.94
N SER A 199 -9.56 16.16 -16.89
CA SER A 199 -9.80 14.82 -17.41
C SER A 199 -10.83 14.07 -16.57
N VAL A 200 -10.73 14.14 -15.23
CA VAL A 200 -11.74 13.58 -14.33
C VAL A 200 -13.11 14.22 -14.57
N ALA A 201 -13.15 15.55 -14.73
CA ALA A 201 -14.38 16.28 -15.00
C ALA A 201 -15.08 15.80 -16.28
N ARG A 202 -14.31 15.59 -17.35
CA ARG A 202 -14.83 15.08 -18.64
C ARG A 202 -15.39 13.65 -18.51
N GLU A 203 -14.72 12.78 -17.77
CA GLU A 203 -15.17 11.40 -17.57
C GLU A 203 -16.40 11.30 -16.67
N THR A 204 -16.53 12.20 -15.72
CA THR A 204 -17.60 12.17 -14.71
C THR A 204 -18.80 13.06 -15.05
N GLY A 205 -18.70 13.88 -16.09
CA GLY A 205 -19.73 14.89 -16.42
C GLY A 205 -19.79 16.06 -15.42
N LEU A 206 -18.75 16.25 -14.60
CA LEU A 206 -18.67 17.32 -13.61
C LEU A 206 -17.84 18.50 -14.11
N SER A 207 -17.87 19.64 -13.41
CA SER A 207 -16.92 20.72 -13.67
C SER A 207 -15.57 20.44 -13.01
N ALA A 208 -14.46 20.89 -13.62
CA ALA A 208 -13.12 20.76 -13.01
C ALA A 208 -13.03 21.45 -11.63
N LYS A 209 -13.80 22.54 -11.44
CA LYS A 209 -13.93 23.25 -10.15
C LYS A 209 -14.60 22.35 -9.10
N THR A 210 -15.67 21.64 -9.48
CA THR A 210 -16.37 20.68 -8.61
C THR A 210 -15.44 19.54 -8.22
N VAL A 211 -14.75 18.92 -9.20
CA VAL A 211 -13.76 17.83 -8.93
C VAL A 211 -12.72 18.29 -7.94
N ARG A 212 -12.09 19.45 -8.15
CA ARG A 212 -11.09 19.99 -7.24
C ARG A 212 -11.64 20.18 -5.83
N LYS A 213 -12.76 20.89 -5.68
CA LYS A 213 -13.37 21.18 -4.38
C LYS A 213 -13.75 19.90 -3.63
N ARG A 214 -14.25 18.88 -4.34
CA ARG A 214 -14.61 17.59 -3.75
C ARG A 214 -13.39 16.82 -3.27
N LEU A 215 -12.32 16.77 -4.06
CA LEU A 215 -11.06 16.13 -3.67
C LEU A 215 -10.42 16.81 -2.46
N GLU A 216 -10.37 18.15 -2.44
CA GLU A 216 -9.88 18.92 -1.30
C GLU A 216 -10.69 18.57 -0.04
N ARG A 217 -12.03 18.59 -0.11
CA ARG A 217 -12.92 18.20 0.99
C ARG A 217 -12.68 16.78 1.47
N MET A 218 -12.57 15.81 0.55
CA MET A 218 -12.35 14.41 0.90
C MET A 218 -11.00 14.21 1.60
N GLN A 219 -9.97 14.93 1.21
CA GLN A 219 -8.66 14.90 1.85
C GLN A 219 -8.67 15.56 3.23
N GLU A 220 -9.26 16.76 3.35
CA GLU A 220 -9.39 17.48 4.61
C GLU A 220 -10.17 16.68 5.65
N ASN A 221 -11.25 16.02 5.22
CA ASN A 221 -12.07 15.16 6.08
C ASN A 221 -11.50 13.75 6.25
N GLN A 222 -10.35 13.48 5.66
CA GLN A 222 -9.66 12.18 5.75
C GLN A 222 -10.52 10.98 5.28
N THR A 223 -11.48 11.23 4.39
CA THR A 223 -12.30 10.16 3.81
C THR A 223 -11.55 9.34 2.77
N ILE A 224 -10.47 9.91 2.23
CA ILE A 224 -9.58 9.24 1.29
C ILE A 224 -8.11 9.39 1.66
N GLY A 225 -7.32 8.40 1.27
CA GLY A 225 -5.87 8.44 1.19
C GLY A 225 -5.40 8.37 -0.25
N MET A 226 -4.14 8.67 -0.47
CA MET A 226 -3.48 8.41 -1.75
C MET A 226 -2.29 7.51 -1.51
N GLY A 227 -2.22 6.42 -2.27
CA GLY A 227 -1.21 5.39 -2.15
C GLY A 227 -0.24 5.38 -3.34
N LEU A 228 1.00 5.06 -3.01
CA LEU A 228 2.06 4.75 -3.97
C LEU A 228 2.28 3.24 -3.93
N PHE A 229 2.04 2.57 -5.07
CA PHE A 229 2.20 1.13 -5.19
C PHE A 229 3.45 0.82 -6.00
N LEU A 230 4.42 0.18 -5.35
CA LEU A 230 5.75 -0.12 -5.87
C LEU A 230 5.97 -1.63 -5.90
N ASP A 231 6.44 -2.14 -7.02
CA ASP A 231 6.89 -3.53 -7.13
C ASP A 231 8.41 -3.60 -6.86
N TYR A 232 8.76 -3.88 -5.64
CA TYR A 232 10.15 -3.95 -5.19
C TYR A 232 10.96 -5.08 -5.84
N ARG A 233 10.31 -6.10 -6.42
CA ARG A 233 10.97 -7.18 -7.16
C ARG A 233 11.67 -6.68 -8.43
N ARG A 234 11.33 -5.47 -8.86
CA ARG A 234 11.97 -4.80 -10.02
C ARG A 234 13.30 -4.11 -9.67
N LEU A 235 13.63 -4.03 -8.39
CA LEU A 235 14.88 -3.41 -7.97
C LEU A 235 16.03 -4.40 -8.04
N THR A 236 17.21 -3.88 -8.42
CA THR A 236 18.50 -4.60 -8.42
C THR A 236 19.56 -3.76 -7.75
N GLY A 237 20.59 -4.44 -7.20
CA GLY A 237 21.72 -3.77 -6.55
C GLY A 237 21.40 -3.20 -5.17
N VAL A 238 20.24 -3.54 -4.61
CA VAL A 238 19.83 -3.12 -3.27
C VAL A 238 19.17 -4.28 -2.51
N LEU A 239 19.29 -4.26 -1.20
CA LEU A 239 18.53 -5.10 -0.28
C LEU A 239 17.48 -4.24 0.41
N LEU A 240 16.26 -4.74 0.48
CA LEU A 240 15.21 -4.11 1.28
C LEU A 240 15.14 -4.80 2.62
N ALA A 241 14.90 -4.01 3.67
CA ALA A 241 14.71 -4.55 5.01
C ALA A 241 13.60 -3.80 5.75
N ASP A 242 12.95 -4.48 6.68
CA ASP A 242 12.05 -3.87 7.64
C ASP A 242 12.72 -3.90 9.02
N LEU A 243 12.79 -2.73 9.64
CA LEU A 243 13.24 -2.54 11.00
C LEU A 243 12.03 -2.25 11.88
N LEU A 244 11.72 -3.15 12.81
CA LEU A 244 10.70 -2.93 13.84
C LEU A 244 11.39 -2.63 15.16
N VAL A 245 10.97 -1.58 15.85
CA VAL A 245 11.56 -1.15 17.11
C VAL A 245 10.47 -1.02 18.16
N ALA A 246 10.53 -1.86 19.20
CA ALA A 246 9.73 -1.68 20.40
C ALA A 246 10.43 -0.68 21.32
N HIS A 247 9.69 0.28 21.85
CA HIS A 247 10.24 1.34 22.70
C HIS A 247 9.52 1.47 24.06
N ILE A 248 10.14 2.18 24.98
CA ILE A 248 9.57 2.53 26.27
C ILE A 248 8.48 3.58 26.05
N GLN A 249 7.37 3.42 26.75
CA GLN A 249 6.26 4.36 26.69
C GLN A 249 6.69 5.77 27.15
N GLY A 250 6.29 6.80 26.41
CA GLY A 250 6.54 8.19 26.73
C GLY A 250 7.71 8.86 25.98
N GLU A 251 8.66 8.11 25.43
CA GLU A 251 9.84 8.67 24.76
C GLU A 251 9.83 8.45 23.22
N LYS A 252 8.74 8.00 22.68
CA LYS A 252 8.60 7.54 21.30
C LYS A 252 9.07 8.56 20.25
N GLU A 253 8.66 9.82 20.35
CA GLU A 253 8.99 10.84 19.35
C GLU A 253 10.50 11.12 19.32
N GLU A 254 11.12 11.18 20.50
CA GLU A 254 12.58 11.35 20.62
C GLU A 254 13.33 10.15 20.07
N ILE A 255 12.91 8.93 20.45
CA ILE A 255 13.51 7.68 19.95
C ILE A 255 13.37 7.61 18.43
N ASN A 256 12.20 7.89 17.88
CA ASN A 256 11.97 7.88 16.43
C ASN A 256 12.85 8.90 15.71
N ARG A 257 13.04 10.09 16.27
CA ARG A 257 13.93 11.09 15.68
C ARG A 257 15.39 10.62 15.67
N ARG A 258 15.86 10.02 16.75
CA ARG A 258 17.21 9.44 16.83
C ARG A 258 17.40 8.28 15.84
N ILE A 259 16.40 7.38 15.75
CA ILE A 259 16.40 6.30 14.76
C ILE A 259 16.48 6.88 13.34
N GLN A 260 15.64 7.85 13.02
CA GLN A 260 15.63 8.48 11.69
C GLN A 260 16.98 9.15 11.36
N THR A 261 17.60 9.80 12.34
CA THR A 261 18.95 10.37 12.19
C THR A 261 19.99 9.28 11.94
N THR A 262 19.92 8.18 12.68
CA THR A 262 20.85 7.03 12.53
C THR A 262 20.69 6.34 11.18
N LEU A 263 19.45 6.16 10.72
CA LEU A 263 19.14 5.52 9.44
C LEU A 263 19.45 6.41 8.24
N GLY A 264 19.28 7.72 8.39
CA GLY A 264 19.58 8.72 7.37
C GLY A 264 18.91 8.41 6.03
N GLU A 265 19.73 8.40 4.97
CA GLU A 265 19.27 8.16 3.60
C GLU A 265 18.83 6.73 3.29
N ARG A 266 19.13 5.76 4.16
CA ARG A 266 18.69 4.37 4.02
C ARG A 266 17.21 4.20 4.21
N MET A 267 16.55 5.13 4.90
CA MET A 267 15.14 5.04 5.23
C MET A 267 14.25 5.36 4.02
N LEU A 268 13.41 4.41 3.65
CA LEU A 268 12.34 4.63 2.68
C LEU A 268 11.08 5.16 3.38
N PRO A 269 10.18 5.82 2.63
CA PRO A 269 9.02 6.50 3.20
C PRO A 269 7.91 5.60 3.75
N GLN A 270 8.05 4.29 3.67
CA GLN A 270 7.11 3.32 4.22
C GLN A 270 7.43 3.05 5.70
N SER A 271 7.05 3.99 6.56
CA SER A 271 7.17 3.83 8.00
C SER A 271 5.80 3.89 8.67
N PHE A 272 5.70 3.31 9.85
CA PHE A 272 4.55 3.46 10.74
C PHE A 272 5.04 3.69 12.18
N SER A 273 4.18 4.24 13.02
CA SER A 273 4.47 4.40 14.43
C SER A 273 3.19 4.22 15.22
N THR A 274 3.24 3.37 16.24
CA THR A 274 2.16 3.13 17.21
C THR A 274 2.60 3.61 18.59
N ALA A 275 1.79 3.38 19.62
CA ALA A 275 2.18 3.72 21.00
C ALA A 275 3.42 2.94 21.48
N GLU A 276 3.62 1.71 20.97
CA GLU A 276 4.64 0.78 21.49
C GLU A 276 5.71 0.42 20.47
N VAL A 277 5.42 0.51 19.17
CA VAL A 277 6.29 0.03 18.09
C VAL A 277 6.36 1.03 16.96
N SER A 278 7.55 1.21 16.43
CA SER A 278 7.79 1.91 15.17
C SER A 278 8.40 0.97 14.15
N GLY A 279 7.96 1.10 12.90
CA GLY A 279 8.45 0.31 11.77
C GLY A 279 9.03 1.21 10.69
N PHE A 280 10.19 0.82 10.17
CA PHE A 280 10.92 1.56 9.14
C PHE A 280 11.30 0.61 8.00
N ARG A 281 11.01 1.01 6.76
CA ARG A 281 11.52 0.33 5.58
C ARG A 281 12.88 0.91 5.20
N LEU A 282 13.85 0.04 4.98
CA LEU A 282 15.23 0.40 4.67
C LEU A 282 15.63 -0.09 3.29
N MET A 283 16.53 0.65 2.67
CA MET A 283 17.24 0.26 1.47
C MET A 283 18.74 0.18 1.83
N LEU A 284 19.33 -0.99 1.63
CA LEU A 284 20.72 -1.28 1.94
C LEU A 284 21.46 -1.65 0.67
N THR A 285 22.77 -1.37 0.63
CA THR A 285 23.64 -1.75 -0.49
C THR A 285 24.32 -3.10 -0.27
N ASN A 286 24.45 -3.52 1.00
CA ASN A 286 25.04 -4.80 1.37
C ASN A 286 24.57 -5.28 2.75
N VAL A 287 24.73 -6.57 3.03
CA VAL A 287 24.29 -7.20 4.29
C VAL A 287 25.07 -6.69 5.51
N SER A 288 26.31 -6.22 5.36
CA SER A 288 27.11 -5.74 6.49
C SER A 288 26.53 -4.49 7.15
N GLU A 289 25.68 -3.74 6.43
CA GLU A 289 24.98 -2.58 6.98
C GLU A 289 23.94 -2.99 8.05
N GLN A 290 23.36 -4.19 7.94
CA GLN A 290 22.41 -4.73 8.91
C GLN A 290 23.01 -4.70 10.33
N ARG A 291 24.20 -5.25 10.50
CA ARG A 291 24.86 -5.32 11.83
C ARG A 291 25.11 -3.93 12.40
N LYS A 292 25.58 -3.01 11.57
CA LYS A 292 25.85 -1.61 11.98
C LYS A 292 24.58 -0.91 12.45
N ILE A 293 23.48 -1.09 11.72
CA ILE A 293 22.18 -0.51 12.07
C ILE A 293 21.63 -1.13 13.37
N LEU A 294 21.64 -2.47 13.48
CA LEU A 294 21.21 -3.16 14.67
C LEU A 294 21.98 -2.67 15.90
N ASP A 295 23.32 -2.64 15.83
CA ASP A 295 24.17 -2.19 16.92
C ASP A 295 23.89 -0.74 17.31
N ALA A 296 23.69 0.14 16.33
CA ALA A 296 23.43 1.55 16.58
C ALA A 296 22.05 1.78 17.19
N VAL A 297 21.00 1.13 16.65
CA VAL A 297 19.61 1.31 17.12
C VAL A 297 19.37 0.64 18.46
N SER A 298 19.93 -0.56 18.69
CA SER A 298 19.75 -1.29 19.96
C SER A 298 20.39 -0.59 21.17
N ARG A 299 21.39 0.28 20.92
CA ARG A 299 22.06 1.08 21.98
C ARG A 299 21.33 2.38 22.33
N LEU A 300 20.29 2.74 21.59
CA LEU A 300 19.53 3.96 21.91
C LEU A 300 18.73 3.77 23.20
N ASN A 301 18.85 4.74 24.11
CA ASN A 301 18.05 4.72 25.33
C ASN A 301 16.57 4.73 24.96
N GLY A 302 15.79 3.91 25.67
CA GLY A 302 14.36 3.76 25.45
C GLY A 302 13.98 2.69 24.41
N VAL A 303 14.93 2.09 23.69
CA VAL A 303 14.69 0.93 22.84
C VAL A 303 14.63 -0.34 23.70
N LYS A 304 13.53 -1.07 23.60
CA LYS A 304 13.33 -2.36 24.32
C LYS A 304 13.77 -3.56 23.50
N HIS A 305 13.41 -3.55 22.21
CA HIS A 305 13.70 -4.65 21.30
C HIS A 305 13.73 -4.17 19.86
N VAL A 306 14.54 -4.83 19.04
CA VAL A 306 14.70 -4.54 17.61
C VAL A 306 14.59 -5.84 16.83
N TRP A 307 13.69 -5.85 15.83
CA TRP A 307 13.64 -6.88 14.80
C TRP A 307 14.13 -6.27 13.50
N PHE A 308 14.99 -6.97 12.81
CA PHE A 308 15.54 -6.56 11.54
C PHE A 308 15.43 -7.70 10.56
N ASP A 309 14.54 -7.57 9.59
CA ASP A 309 14.20 -8.63 8.66
C ASP A 309 14.51 -8.16 7.22
N ILE A 310 15.35 -8.91 6.48
CA ILE A 310 15.62 -8.63 5.06
C ILE A 310 14.45 -9.14 4.24
N LEU A 311 13.85 -8.27 3.44
CA LEU A 311 12.68 -8.56 2.64
C LEU A 311 13.06 -9.38 1.41
N VAL A 312 12.44 -10.54 1.25
CA VAL A 312 12.53 -11.40 0.06
C VAL A 312 11.39 -11.10 -0.89
N GLU A 313 10.16 -11.12 -0.37
CA GLU A 313 8.97 -10.84 -1.16
C GLU A 313 7.95 -9.98 -0.40
N ASP A 314 7.21 -9.17 -1.16
CA ASP A 314 6.16 -8.29 -0.63
C ASP A 314 4.92 -8.44 -1.51
N PHE A 315 3.96 -9.22 -1.04
CA PHE A 315 2.72 -9.48 -1.74
C PHE A 315 1.60 -8.58 -1.22
N PHE A 316 1.02 -7.81 -2.14
CA PHE A 316 -0.16 -7.01 -1.87
C PHE A 316 -1.39 -7.68 -2.47
N ILE A 317 -2.39 -7.99 -1.64
CA ILE A 317 -3.61 -8.70 -2.04
C ILE A 317 -4.67 -7.68 -2.40
N VAL A 318 -4.77 -7.37 -3.68
CA VAL A 318 -5.65 -6.32 -4.23
C VAL A 318 -7.12 -6.68 -4.01
N GLU A 319 -7.48 -7.97 -4.05
CA GLU A 319 -8.83 -8.47 -3.82
C GLU A 319 -9.40 -8.06 -2.47
N THR A 320 -8.57 -8.06 -1.44
CA THR A 320 -8.98 -7.63 -0.09
C THR A 320 -9.34 -6.14 -0.06
N PHE A 321 -8.57 -5.30 -0.75
CA PHE A 321 -8.90 -3.88 -0.92
C PHE A 321 -10.17 -3.69 -1.74
N TYR A 322 -10.32 -4.43 -2.82
CA TYR A 322 -11.51 -4.41 -3.65
C TYR A 322 -12.78 -4.80 -2.88
N ALA A 323 -12.71 -5.87 -2.09
CA ALA A 323 -13.81 -6.28 -1.23
C ALA A 323 -14.21 -5.18 -0.23
N MET A 324 -13.24 -4.51 0.37
CA MET A 324 -13.47 -3.38 1.27
C MET A 324 -14.12 -2.19 0.55
N GLU A 325 -13.63 -1.80 -0.61
CA GLU A 325 -14.20 -0.68 -1.35
C GLU A 325 -15.62 -0.97 -1.85
N ARG A 326 -15.92 -2.23 -2.21
CA ARG A 326 -17.31 -2.65 -2.50
C ARG A 326 -18.24 -2.47 -1.30
N GLN A 327 -17.75 -2.68 -0.08
CA GLN A 327 -18.55 -2.43 1.13
C GLN A 327 -18.87 -0.94 1.29
N VAL A 328 -17.90 -0.05 0.99
CA VAL A 328 -18.15 1.40 0.99
C VAL A 328 -19.18 1.79 -0.06
N LEU A 329 -19.05 1.25 -1.28
CA LEU A 329 -20.01 1.47 -2.36
C LEU A 329 -21.43 1.02 -1.95
N ALA A 330 -21.54 -0.19 -1.39
CA ALA A 330 -22.82 -0.73 -0.91
C ALA A 330 -23.43 0.15 0.20
N ARG A 331 -22.61 0.65 1.12
CA ARG A 331 -23.10 1.56 2.18
C ARG A 331 -23.64 2.88 1.64
N VAL A 332 -23.02 3.45 0.62
CA VAL A 332 -23.50 4.67 -0.02
C VAL A 332 -24.79 4.36 -0.80
N ALA A 333 -24.83 3.25 -1.55
CA ALA A 333 -25.99 2.82 -2.32
C ALA A 333 -27.22 2.53 -1.45
N ALA A 334 -27.03 2.01 -0.24
CA ALA A 334 -28.11 1.76 0.72
C ALA A 334 -28.82 3.04 1.16
N LYS A 335 -28.15 4.19 1.13
CA LYS A 335 -28.75 5.49 1.46
C LYS A 335 -29.47 6.13 0.28
N ARG A 336 -28.97 5.91 -0.93
CA ARG A 336 -29.50 6.45 -2.17
C ARG A 336 -29.07 5.57 -3.35
N PRO A 337 -29.99 5.14 -4.23
CA PRO A 337 -29.64 4.41 -5.44
C PRO A 337 -28.58 5.18 -6.26
N LEU A 338 -27.53 4.49 -6.67
CA LEU A 338 -26.44 5.06 -7.46
C LEU A 338 -26.83 5.10 -8.94
N ARG A 339 -26.37 6.12 -9.66
CA ARG A 339 -26.54 6.21 -11.10
C ARG A 339 -25.73 5.11 -11.81
N PRO A 340 -26.19 4.61 -12.99
CA PRO A 340 -25.44 3.60 -13.75
C PRO A 340 -24.00 3.99 -14.07
N ILE A 341 -23.75 5.29 -14.33
CA ILE A 341 -22.40 5.81 -14.59
C ILE A 341 -21.46 5.62 -13.38
N THR A 342 -21.99 5.74 -12.15
CA THR A 342 -21.20 5.55 -10.93
C THR A 342 -20.82 4.08 -10.75
N HIS A 343 -21.78 3.16 -10.93
CA HIS A 343 -21.50 1.73 -10.92
C HIS A 343 -20.46 1.35 -11.97
N LYS A 344 -20.62 1.83 -13.19
CA LYS A 344 -19.69 1.57 -14.30
C LYS A 344 -18.28 2.07 -13.98
N ALA A 345 -18.13 3.30 -13.47
CA ALA A 345 -16.84 3.87 -13.11
C ALA A 345 -16.10 3.03 -12.06
N TRP A 346 -16.83 2.49 -11.07
CA TRP A 346 -16.28 1.61 -10.05
C TRP A 346 -15.91 0.23 -10.60
N GLU A 347 -16.79 -0.39 -11.37
CA GLU A 347 -16.51 -1.68 -11.99
C GLU A 347 -15.30 -1.60 -12.94
N GLU A 348 -15.20 -0.56 -13.75
CA GLU A 348 -14.09 -0.36 -14.66
C GLU A 348 -12.79 -0.04 -13.93
N SER A 349 -12.85 0.68 -12.79
CA SER A 349 -11.67 0.97 -11.98
C SER A 349 -11.00 -0.30 -11.44
N TRP A 350 -11.75 -1.40 -11.28
CA TRP A 350 -11.27 -2.67 -10.75
C TRP A 350 -11.14 -3.80 -11.78
N LYS A 351 -11.58 -3.57 -13.01
CA LYS A 351 -11.39 -4.51 -14.13
C LYS A 351 -9.94 -4.64 -14.61
N LEU A 352 -9.06 -3.73 -14.20
CA LEU A 352 -7.62 -3.94 -14.26
C LEU A 352 -7.28 -5.01 -13.20
N SER A 353 -7.53 -6.24 -13.60
CA SER A 353 -7.54 -7.37 -12.69
C SER A 353 -6.17 -7.60 -12.07
N THR A 354 -6.19 -8.20 -10.93
CA THR A 354 -5.10 -8.77 -10.16
C THR A 354 -4.09 -9.56 -11.00
N THR A 355 -4.53 -10.20 -12.09
CA THR A 355 -3.68 -10.87 -13.08
C THR A 355 -2.76 -9.92 -13.85
N ASP A 356 -3.16 -8.67 -14.05
CA ASP A 356 -2.37 -7.70 -14.81
C ASP A 356 -1.32 -6.98 -13.94
N ILE A 357 -1.59 -6.89 -12.63
CA ILE A 357 -0.68 -6.23 -11.67
C ILE A 357 0.31 -7.24 -11.06
N TYR A 358 -0.19 -8.43 -10.72
CA TYR A 358 0.59 -9.55 -10.21
C TYR A 358 0.20 -10.80 -10.99
N PRO A 359 0.81 -11.05 -12.16
CA PRO A 359 0.55 -12.31 -12.87
C PRO A 359 0.82 -13.45 -11.90
N ARG A 360 -0.15 -14.35 -11.79
CA ARG A 360 0.09 -15.62 -11.11
C ARG A 360 1.30 -16.22 -11.80
N THR A 361 2.40 -16.36 -11.07
CA THR A 361 3.44 -17.28 -11.47
C THR A 361 2.73 -18.62 -11.52
N GLU A 362 2.47 -19.14 -12.71
CA GLU A 362 2.12 -20.53 -12.88
C GLU A 362 3.26 -21.28 -12.21
N LEU A 363 2.94 -21.89 -11.08
CA LEU A 363 3.85 -22.80 -10.42
C LEU A 363 4.05 -23.98 -11.36
N PRO A 364 5.30 -24.39 -11.61
CA PRO A 364 5.58 -25.57 -12.41
C PRO A 364 4.97 -26.83 -11.78
#